data_a263252ffb1f28d19ab9905ac5e31a69
#
_entry.id   a263252ffb1f28d19ab9905ac5e31a69
#
_cell.length_a   1.000
_cell.length_b   1.000
_cell.length_c   1.000
_cell.angle_alpha   90.00
_cell.angle_beta   90.00
_cell.angle_gamma   90.00
#
_symmetry.space_group_name_H-M   'P 1'
#
loop_
_entity.id
_entity.type
_entity.pdbx_description
1 polymer ?
#
loop_
_entity_poly.entity_id
_entity_poly.type
_entity_poly.pdbx_seq_one_letter_code
_entity_poly.pdbx_strand_id
1 'polypeptide(L)'
;METKLVREVMIPIEKYVKVKEEDSLYDVIQTLESYKTAHNGRAHRDAVVVGEDGKFIGKVTMIDIFRALEPNYNKINVEEIVEGGKGELTEEMITSAYKDFDFWVAPSKTICERGMAKKVSEVMHIPSDGEYIMEEESIEKALHLYVLGAHQPLIVKKGDAVTGMLRFGDVFEVIRRDLIAC
;
A
#
# COMPACT_ATOMS: atom_id res chain seq x y z
N MET A 1 18.67 -5.56 24.67
CA MET A 1 17.86 -6.00 23.53
C MET A 1 18.68 -5.80 22.26
N GLU A 2 18.82 -6.81 21.44
CA GLU A 2 19.56 -6.68 20.18
C GLU A 2 18.67 -5.97 19.16
N THR A 3 19.11 -4.83 18.63
CA THR A 3 18.33 -4.03 17.70
C THR A 3 18.18 -4.80 16.39
N LYS A 4 16.97 -5.20 16.03
CA LYS A 4 16.70 -5.86 14.75
C LYS A 4 16.83 -4.90 13.57
N LEU A 5 17.50 -5.37 12.52
CA LEU A 5 17.67 -4.62 11.29
C LEU A 5 16.52 -4.91 10.29
N VAL A 6 16.24 -3.94 9.43
CA VAL A 6 15.20 -4.04 8.39
C VAL A 6 15.38 -5.29 7.53
N ARG A 7 16.63 -5.62 7.11
CA ARG A 7 16.94 -6.81 6.29
C ARG A 7 16.53 -8.14 6.92
N GLU A 8 16.39 -8.20 8.25
CA GLU A 8 16.02 -9.43 8.97
C GLU A 8 14.51 -9.65 9.00
N VAL A 9 13.74 -8.60 8.66
CA VAL A 9 12.28 -8.59 8.77
C VAL A 9 11.59 -8.39 7.42
N MET A 10 12.23 -7.68 6.49
CA MET A 10 11.70 -7.39 5.16
C MET A 10 11.38 -8.66 4.37
N ILE A 11 10.48 -8.56 3.43
CA ILE A 11 10.28 -9.57 2.41
C ILE A 11 11.15 -9.21 1.21
N PRO A 12 12.08 -10.09 0.79
CA PRO A 12 12.90 -9.87 -0.40
C PRO A 12 12.05 -9.62 -1.65
N ILE A 13 12.50 -8.69 -2.50
CA ILE A 13 11.75 -8.27 -3.69
C ILE A 13 11.49 -9.41 -4.67
N GLU A 14 12.34 -10.43 -4.69
CA GLU A 14 12.16 -11.63 -5.53
C GLU A 14 10.98 -12.49 -5.09
N LYS A 15 10.64 -12.43 -3.81
CA LYS A 15 9.51 -13.17 -3.20
C LYS A 15 8.22 -12.37 -3.16
N TYR A 16 8.26 -11.11 -3.60
CA TYR A 16 7.09 -10.26 -3.59
C TYR A 16 6.25 -10.45 -4.85
N VAL A 17 4.94 -10.28 -4.73
CA VAL A 17 4.03 -10.32 -5.88
C VAL A 17 4.36 -9.16 -6.80
N LYS A 18 4.57 -9.45 -8.09
CA LYS A 18 4.91 -8.47 -9.12
C LYS A 18 3.81 -8.40 -10.15
N VAL A 19 3.50 -7.20 -10.58
CA VAL A 19 2.55 -6.88 -11.65
C VAL A 19 3.17 -5.82 -12.55
N LYS A 20 2.63 -5.65 -13.75
CA LYS A 20 3.09 -4.67 -14.71
C LYS A 20 2.14 -3.47 -14.76
N GLU A 21 2.61 -2.35 -15.26
CA GLU A 21 1.81 -1.13 -15.37
C GLU A 21 0.65 -1.25 -16.38
N GLU A 22 0.78 -2.12 -17.38
CA GLU A 22 -0.27 -2.39 -18.38
C GLU A 22 -1.34 -3.38 -17.91
N ASP A 23 -1.10 -4.14 -16.82
CA ASP A 23 -2.07 -5.08 -16.26
C ASP A 23 -3.34 -4.34 -15.80
N SER A 24 -4.47 -5.03 -15.82
CA SER A 24 -5.69 -4.51 -15.21
C SER A 24 -5.68 -4.69 -13.69
N LEU A 25 -6.47 -3.90 -12.99
CA LEU A 25 -6.67 -4.08 -11.55
C LEU A 25 -7.24 -5.48 -11.23
N TYR A 26 -8.02 -6.04 -12.13
CA TYR A 26 -8.51 -7.41 -12.02
C TYR A 26 -7.36 -8.43 -12.05
N ASP A 27 -6.38 -8.25 -12.96
CA ASP A 27 -5.21 -9.12 -13.03
C ASP A 27 -4.37 -9.05 -11.75
N VAL A 28 -4.25 -7.87 -11.13
CA VAL A 28 -3.62 -7.70 -9.81
C VAL A 28 -4.30 -8.59 -8.77
N ILE A 29 -5.63 -8.53 -8.68
CA ILE A 29 -6.40 -9.33 -7.70
C ILE A 29 -6.23 -10.83 -7.97
N GLN A 30 -6.26 -11.25 -9.23
CA GLN A 30 -6.03 -12.66 -9.59
C GLN A 30 -4.63 -13.12 -9.22
N THR A 31 -3.62 -12.30 -9.45
CA THR A 31 -2.22 -12.60 -9.10
C THR A 31 -2.05 -12.73 -7.58
N LEU A 32 -2.64 -11.84 -6.81
CA LEU A 32 -2.63 -11.91 -5.34
C LEU A 32 -3.33 -13.17 -4.81
N GLU A 33 -4.46 -13.56 -5.38
CA GLU A 33 -5.18 -14.78 -4.97
C GLU A 33 -4.43 -16.05 -5.35
N SER A 34 -3.81 -16.08 -6.53
CA SER A 34 -2.95 -17.18 -6.98
C SER A 34 -1.74 -17.36 -6.06
N TYR A 35 -1.11 -16.25 -5.65
CA TYR A 35 -0.01 -16.28 -4.69
C TYR A 35 -0.44 -16.86 -3.34
N LYS A 36 -1.57 -16.38 -2.81
CA LYS A 36 -2.14 -16.85 -1.54
C LYS A 36 -2.41 -18.37 -1.57
N THR A 37 -2.97 -18.87 -2.67
CA THR A 37 -3.26 -20.28 -2.86
C THR A 37 -1.98 -21.13 -2.89
N ALA A 38 -0.95 -20.66 -3.61
CA ALA A 38 0.34 -21.34 -3.72
C ALA A 38 1.15 -21.35 -2.40
N HIS A 39 0.87 -20.43 -1.47
CA HIS A 39 1.64 -20.26 -0.23
C HIS A 39 0.83 -20.56 1.04
N ASN A 40 -0.07 -21.56 1.00
CA ASN A 40 -0.84 -22.04 2.16
C ASN A 40 -1.62 -20.94 2.88
N GLY A 41 -2.27 -20.06 2.14
CA GLY A 41 -3.10 -18.99 2.69
C GLY A 41 -2.33 -17.75 3.16
N ARG A 42 -1.00 -17.72 3.02
CA ARG A 42 -0.22 -16.48 3.27
C ARG A 42 -0.49 -15.48 2.16
N ALA A 43 -1.29 -14.47 2.47
CA ALA A 43 -1.69 -13.46 1.51
C ALA A 43 -0.71 -12.28 1.48
N HIS A 44 -0.27 -11.89 0.28
CA HIS A 44 0.08 -10.50 0.03
C HIS A 44 -1.21 -9.71 -0.19
N ARG A 45 -1.24 -8.49 0.29
CA ARG A 45 -2.38 -7.56 0.13
C ARG A 45 -2.02 -6.35 -0.72
N ASP A 46 -0.83 -6.39 -1.24
CA ASP A 46 -0.19 -5.37 -2.05
C ASP A 46 0.74 -6.04 -3.07
N ALA A 47 1.02 -5.37 -4.15
CA ALA A 47 1.89 -5.84 -5.22
C ALA A 47 2.92 -4.77 -5.59
N VAL A 48 4.09 -5.21 -5.99
CA VAL A 48 5.13 -4.37 -6.58
C VAL A 48 4.83 -4.19 -8.06
N VAL A 49 4.90 -2.97 -8.55
CA VAL A 49 4.80 -2.67 -9.98
C VAL A 49 6.20 -2.60 -10.57
N VAL A 50 6.41 -3.34 -11.65
CA VAL A 50 7.67 -3.37 -12.39
C VAL A 50 7.48 -2.84 -13.81
N GLY A 51 8.45 -2.06 -14.26
CA GLY A 51 8.50 -1.58 -15.64
C GLY A 51 8.92 -2.67 -16.63
N GLU A 52 9.02 -2.33 -17.91
CA GLU A 52 9.43 -3.25 -18.98
C GLU A 52 10.84 -3.84 -18.76
N ASP A 53 11.73 -3.08 -18.12
CA ASP A 53 13.08 -3.53 -17.75
C ASP A 53 13.14 -4.37 -16.48
N GLY A 54 11.97 -4.66 -15.88
CA GLY A 54 11.84 -5.43 -14.64
C GLY A 54 12.21 -4.68 -13.37
N LYS A 55 12.53 -3.37 -13.46
CA LYS A 55 12.81 -2.56 -12.28
C LYS A 55 11.55 -2.11 -11.57
N PHE A 56 11.69 -1.89 -10.27
CA PHE A 56 10.64 -1.31 -9.44
C PHE A 56 10.29 0.10 -9.90
N ILE A 57 9.01 0.36 -10.14
CA ILE A 57 8.49 1.68 -10.50
C ILE A 57 7.38 2.18 -9.58
N GLY A 58 6.74 1.30 -8.82
CA GLY A 58 5.66 1.66 -7.92
C GLY A 58 5.09 0.46 -7.17
N LYS A 59 4.00 0.69 -6.47
CA LYS A 59 3.26 -0.34 -5.73
C LYS A 59 1.76 -0.14 -5.88
N VAL A 60 0.99 -1.22 -5.79
CA VAL A 60 -0.47 -1.19 -5.66
C VAL A 60 -0.83 -1.77 -4.31
N THR A 61 -1.47 -0.99 -3.48
CA THR A 61 -1.87 -1.37 -2.12
C THR A 61 -3.38 -1.52 -1.99
N MET A 62 -3.85 -2.06 -0.86
CA MET A 62 -5.30 -2.16 -0.61
C MET A 62 -6.02 -0.82 -0.75
N ILE A 63 -5.42 0.25 -0.25
CA ILE A 63 -6.06 1.57 -0.31
C ILE A 63 -6.12 2.10 -1.74
N ASP A 64 -5.11 1.82 -2.56
CA ASP A 64 -5.11 2.21 -3.97
C ASP A 64 -6.19 1.45 -4.75
N ILE A 65 -6.37 0.16 -4.44
CA ILE A 65 -7.45 -0.66 -4.99
C ILE A 65 -8.82 -0.08 -4.61
N PHE A 66 -9.04 0.26 -3.34
CA PHE A 66 -10.30 0.83 -2.88
C PHE A 66 -10.59 2.18 -3.54
N ARG A 67 -9.59 3.05 -3.62
CA ARG A 67 -9.68 4.34 -4.31
C ARG A 67 -10.04 4.18 -5.78
N ALA A 68 -9.42 3.20 -6.45
CA ALA A 68 -9.70 2.94 -7.87
C ALA A 68 -11.12 2.39 -8.11
N LEU A 69 -11.66 1.66 -7.15
CA LEU A 69 -13.00 1.08 -7.23
C LEU A 69 -14.11 2.03 -6.76
N GLU A 70 -13.78 3.07 -6.01
CA GLU A 70 -14.73 4.10 -5.59
C GLU A 70 -14.96 5.12 -6.72
N PRO A 71 -16.16 5.17 -7.34
CA PRO A 71 -16.37 5.95 -8.56
C PRO A 71 -16.27 7.46 -8.35
N ASN A 72 -16.46 7.92 -7.14
CA ASN A 72 -16.47 9.34 -6.81
C ASN A 72 -15.20 9.82 -6.10
N TYR A 73 -14.22 8.91 -5.86
CA TYR A 73 -13.00 9.25 -5.12
C TYR A 73 -12.24 10.45 -5.72
N ASN A 74 -12.12 10.50 -7.05
CA ASN A 74 -11.40 11.59 -7.74
C ASN A 74 -12.13 12.94 -7.69
N LYS A 75 -13.38 12.98 -7.19
CA LYS A 75 -14.12 14.22 -6.95
C LYS A 75 -13.80 14.84 -5.60
N ILE A 76 -13.14 14.07 -4.73
CA ILE A 76 -12.80 14.50 -3.37
C ILE A 76 -11.39 15.07 -3.41
N ASN A 77 -11.25 16.33 -3.08
CA ASN A 77 -9.95 16.87 -2.70
C ASN A 77 -9.68 16.51 -1.23
N VAL A 78 -9.05 15.36 -1.01
CA VAL A 78 -8.74 14.87 0.34
C VAL A 78 -7.85 15.86 1.09
N GLU A 79 -6.99 16.61 0.39
CA GLU A 79 -6.13 17.64 0.97
C GLU A 79 -6.96 18.78 1.55
N GLU A 80 -8.01 19.24 0.85
CA GLU A 80 -8.93 20.27 1.39
C GLU A 80 -9.71 19.79 2.61
N ILE A 81 -10.05 18.47 2.65
CA ILE A 81 -10.75 17.89 3.80
C ILE A 81 -9.83 17.81 5.02
N VAL A 82 -8.54 17.54 4.82
CA VAL A 82 -7.55 17.38 5.89
C VAL A 82 -6.94 18.71 6.35
N GLU A 83 -6.79 19.69 5.47
CA GLU A 83 -6.23 21.01 5.81
C GLU A 83 -7.08 21.83 6.81
N GLY A 84 -8.38 21.52 6.93
CA GLY A 84 -9.30 22.23 7.85
C GLY A 84 -9.16 21.86 9.33
N GLY A 85 -8.38 20.87 9.72
CA GLY A 85 -8.20 20.51 11.13
C GLY A 85 -7.53 19.17 11.34
N LYS A 86 -6.35 19.14 11.90
CA LYS A 86 -5.59 18.04 12.55
C LYS A 86 -5.79 16.58 12.04
N GLY A 87 -6.23 16.39 10.79
CA GLY A 87 -6.38 15.07 10.20
C GLY A 87 -7.53 14.21 10.75
N GLU A 88 -8.42 14.75 11.57
CA GLU A 88 -9.59 14.01 12.08
C GLU A 88 -10.79 14.19 11.15
N LEU A 89 -11.33 13.07 10.66
CA LEU A 89 -12.59 13.04 9.93
C LEU A 89 -13.74 13.33 10.89
N THR A 90 -14.37 14.50 10.76
CA THR A 90 -15.58 14.82 11.51
C THR A 90 -16.81 14.22 10.85
N GLU A 91 -17.88 14.02 11.64
CA GLU A 91 -19.16 13.55 11.11
C GLU A 91 -19.75 14.53 10.07
N GLU A 92 -19.54 15.83 10.27
CA GLU A 92 -19.95 16.87 9.33
C GLU A 92 -19.22 16.77 7.99
N MET A 93 -17.90 16.55 8.02
CA MET A 93 -17.07 16.36 6.81
C MET A 93 -17.52 15.11 6.04
N ILE A 94 -17.74 14.01 6.74
CA ILE A 94 -18.24 12.76 6.15
C ILE A 94 -19.63 12.99 5.53
N THR A 95 -20.54 13.61 6.27
CA THR A 95 -21.93 13.89 5.80
C THR A 95 -21.93 14.82 4.60
N SER A 96 -21.09 15.85 4.58
CA SER A 96 -20.94 16.78 3.46
C SER A 96 -20.41 16.06 2.23
N ALA A 97 -19.34 15.27 2.39
CA ALA A 97 -18.79 14.47 1.29
C ALA A 97 -19.84 13.53 0.67
N TYR A 98 -20.67 12.88 1.48
CA TYR A 98 -21.75 12.04 0.96
C TYR A 98 -22.83 12.81 0.22
N LYS A 99 -23.17 14.02 0.68
CA LYS A 99 -24.16 14.86 0.00
C LYS A 99 -23.63 15.51 -1.27
N ASP A 100 -22.41 16.03 -1.20
CA ASP A 100 -21.83 16.83 -2.28
C ASP A 100 -21.30 15.98 -3.43
N PHE A 101 -20.94 14.71 -3.16
CA PHE A 101 -20.32 13.82 -4.13
C PHE A 101 -21.16 12.59 -4.49
N ASP A 102 -22.39 12.49 -4.02
CA ASP A 102 -23.31 11.38 -4.31
C ASP A 102 -22.69 9.98 -4.05
N PHE A 103 -21.94 9.82 -2.97
CA PHE A 103 -21.29 8.54 -2.64
C PHE A 103 -22.26 7.36 -2.56
N TRP A 104 -23.52 7.63 -2.22
CA TRP A 104 -24.56 6.62 -2.09
C TRP A 104 -25.29 6.29 -3.40
N VAL A 105 -24.95 6.97 -4.50
CA VAL A 105 -25.51 6.62 -5.80
C VAL A 105 -24.93 5.29 -6.23
N ALA A 106 -25.78 4.29 -6.41
CA ALA A 106 -25.37 2.99 -6.91
C ALA A 106 -24.61 3.17 -8.23
N PRO A 107 -23.33 2.74 -8.31
CA PRO A 107 -22.54 2.93 -9.51
C PRO A 107 -23.18 2.15 -10.66
N SER A 108 -23.20 2.74 -11.86
CA SER A 108 -23.73 2.12 -13.08
C SER A 108 -22.98 0.85 -13.50
N LYS A 109 -21.78 0.63 -12.94
CA LYS A 109 -20.95 -0.55 -13.19
C LYS A 109 -20.71 -1.34 -11.91
N THR A 110 -20.63 -2.66 -12.03
CA THR A 110 -20.24 -3.55 -10.93
C THR A 110 -18.80 -3.32 -10.53
N ILE A 111 -18.41 -3.80 -9.34
CA ILE A 111 -17.01 -3.78 -8.88
C ILE A 111 -16.10 -4.50 -9.88
N CYS A 112 -16.56 -5.61 -10.45
CA CYS A 112 -15.83 -6.37 -11.46
C CYS A 112 -15.56 -5.54 -12.72
N GLU A 113 -16.58 -4.92 -13.28
CA GLU A 113 -16.44 -4.07 -14.48
C GLU A 113 -15.53 -2.86 -14.23
N ARG A 114 -15.59 -2.26 -13.04
CA ARG A 114 -14.69 -1.17 -12.67
C ARG A 114 -13.24 -1.64 -12.56
N GLY A 115 -13.01 -2.79 -11.92
CA GLY A 115 -11.69 -3.38 -11.79
C GLY A 115 -11.06 -3.79 -13.13
N MET A 116 -11.87 -4.32 -14.05
CA MET A 116 -11.40 -4.66 -15.41
C MET A 116 -11.09 -3.43 -16.27
N ALA A 117 -11.77 -2.31 -16.02
CA ALA A 117 -11.59 -1.08 -16.80
C ALA A 117 -10.36 -0.24 -16.36
N LYS A 118 -9.78 -0.51 -15.20
CA LYS A 118 -8.65 0.26 -14.62
C LYS A 118 -7.33 -0.46 -14.86
N LYS A 119 -6.33 0.28 -15.38
CA LYS A 119 -4.96 -0.20 -15.49
C LYS A 119 -4.16 0.10 -14.23
N VAL A 120 -3.15 -0.72 -13.97
CA VAL A 120 -2.20 -0.51 -12.86
C VAL A 120 -1.56 0.86 -12.94
N SER A 121 -1.16 1.32 -14.13
CA SER A 121 -0.58 2.66 -14.35
C SER A 121 -1.48 3.83 -13.91
N GLU A 122 -2.81 3.62 -13.87
CA GLU A 122 -3.76 4.65 -13.42
C GLU A 122 -3.96 4.66 -11.89
N VAL A 123 -3.60 3.58 -11.20
CA VAL A 123 -3.94 3.36 -9.79
C VAL A 123 -2.74 3.15 -8.90
N MET A 124 -1.58 2.83 -9.45
CA MET A 124 -0.37 2.59 -8.67
C MET A 124 0.07 3.83 -7.91
N HIS A 125 0.58 3.60 -6.72
CA HIS A 125 1.25 4.61 -5.92
C HIS A 125 2.72 4.70 -6.32
N ILE A 126 3.15 5.89 -6.71
CA ILE A 126 4.57 6.21 -6.96
C ILE A 126 5.15 6.72 -5.63
N PRO A 127 6.14 6.02 -5.05
CA PRO A 127 6.61 6.35 -3.71
C PRO A 127 7.35 7.69 -3.64
N SER A 128 7.13 8.40 -2.56
CA SER A 128 7.91 9.58 -2.16
C SER A 128 9.19 9.18 -1.39
N ASP A 129 10.11 10.13 -1.22
CA ASP A 129 11.38 9.88 -0.50
C ASP A 129 11.18 9.35 0.92
N GLY A 130 10.11 9.75 1.60
CA GLY A 130 9.79 9.32 2.96
C GLY A 130 9.35 7.86 3.09
N GLU A 131 9.17 7.15 1.98
CA GLU A 131 8.72 5.76 1.95
C GLU A 131 9.88 4.76 1.76
N TYR A 132 11.10 5.25 1.62
CA TYR A 132 12.29 4.43 1.48
C TYR A 132 13.03 4.27 2.80
N ILE A 133 13.57 3.08 3.04
CA ILE A 133 14.39 2.75 4.20
C ILE A 133 15.55 1.85 3.76
N MET A 134 16.74 2.05 4.37
CA MET A 134 17.90 1.23 4.06
C MET A 134 17.83 -0.11 4.79
N GLU A 135 18.35 -1.18 4.19
CA GLU A 135 18.30 -2.53 4.75
C GLU A 135 19.10 -2.70 6.05
N GLU A 136 20.08 -1.82 6.27
CA GLU A 136 20.92 -1.78 7.49
C GLU A 136 20.31 -0.96 8.63
N GLU A 137 19.21 -0.27 8.40
CA GLU A 137 18.55 0.52 9.44
C GLU A 137 17.74 -0.33 10.41
N SER A 138 17.41 0.25 11.55
CA SER A 138 16.69 -0.46 12.60
C SER A 138 15.17 -0.53 12.36
N ILE A 139 14.51 -1.49 13.00
CA ILE A 139 13.06 -1.58 13.01
C ILE A 139 12.41 -0.39 13.74
N GLU A 140 13.10 0.21 14.72
CA GLU A 140 12.63 1.44 15.39
C GLU A 140 12.53 2.61 14.41
N LYS A 141 13.46 2.72 13.44
CA LYS A 141 13.33 3.73 12.38
C LYS A 141 12.13 3.48 11.49
N ALA A 142 11.87 2.23 11.14
CA ALA A 142 10.67 1.87 10.38
C ALA A 142 9.38 2.20 11.15
N LEU A 143 9.33 1.91 12.45
CA LEU A 143 8.23 2.31 13.33
C LEU A 143 8.04 3.83 13.29
N HIS A 144 9.12 4.60 13.37
CA HIS A 144 9.07 6.07 13.30
C HIS A 144 8.45 6.57 11.99
N LEU A 145 8.90 6.03 10.85
CA LEU A 145 8.35 6.39 9.54
C LEU A 145 6.85 6.08 9.45
N TYR A 146 6.41 4.94 9.97
CA TYR A 146 5.00 4.58 9.98
C TYR A 146 4.16 5.48 10.89
N VAL A 147 4.67 5.88 12.05
CA VAL A 147 3.98 6.82 12.95
C VAL A 147 3.88 8.21 12.33
N LEU A 148 4.86 8.59 11.50
CA LEU A 148 4.84 9.86 10.73
C LEU A 148 3.94 9.80 9.49
N GLY A 149 3.31 8.65 9.21
CA GLY A 149 2.34 8.51 8.13
C GLY A 149 2.91 8.02 6.80
N ALA A 150 4.11 7.43 6.78
CA ALA A 150 4.66 6.84 5.57
C ALA A 150 3.69 5.80 4.97
N HIS A 151 3.47 5.91 3.65
CA HIS A 151 2.57 5.00 2.94
C HIS A 151 3.14 3.58 2.89
N GLN A 152 2.38 2.62 3.41
CA GLN A 152 2.81 1.23 3.53
C GLN A 152 2.62 0.44 2.22
N PRO A 153 3.46 -0.62 1.99
CA PRO A 153 4.67 -0.97 2.73
C PRO A 153 5.84 -0.03 2.44
N LEU A 154 6.83 0.05 3.34
CA LEU A 154 8.08 0.76 3.07
C LEU A 154 8.91 0.00 2.04
N ILE A 155 9.60 0.74 1.18
CA ILE A 155 10.49 0.20 0.15
C ILE A 155 11.90 0.11 0.74
N VAL A 156 12.46 -1.10 0.76
CA VAL A 156 13.79 -1.35 1.31
C VAL A 156 14.83 -1.26 0.20
N LYS A 157 15.91 -0.51 0.48
CA LYS A 157 17.02 -0.29 -0.45
C LYS A 157 18.36 -0.74 0.13
N LYS A 158 19.23 -1.16 -0.78
CA LYS A 158 20.67 -1.30 -0.55
C LYS A 158 21.39 -0.45 -1.60
N GLY A 159 22.00 0.65 -1.16
CA GLY A 159 22.42 1.69 -2.10
C GLY A 159 21.23 2.19 -2.92
N ASP A 160 21.34 2.16 -4.24
CA ASP A 160 20.26 2.57 -5.15
C ASP A 160 19.29 1.44 -5.52
N ALA A 161 19.63 0.20 -5.20
CA ALA A 161 18.82 -0.95 -5.58
C ALA A 161 17.68 -1.20 -4.57
N VAL A 162 16.46 -1.45 -5.07
CA VAL A 162 15.35 -1.94 -4.24
C VAL A 162 15.56 -3.43 -3.98
N THR A 163 15.70 -3.81 -2.69
CA THR A 163 16.01 -5.18 -2.26
C THR A 163 14.83 -5.88 -1.59
N GLY A 164 13.82 -5.14 -1.15
CA GLY A 164 12.67 -5.73 -0.49
C GLY A 164 11.58 -4.74 -0.14
N MET A 165 10.58 -5.27 0.54
CA MET A 165 9.44 -4.52 1.08
C MET A 165 9.30 -4.83 2.56
N LEU A 166 9.10 -3.81 3.38
CA LEU A 166 8.87 -3.96 4.81
C LEU A 166 7.42 -3.59 5.11
N ARG A 167 6.61 -4.56 5.51
CA ARG A 167 5.18 -4.34 5.77
C ARG A 167 4.96 -3.84 7.20
N PHE A 168 3.94 -3.02 7.37
CA PHE A 168 3.51 -2.55 8.69
C PHE A 168 3.26 -3.69 9.67
N GLY A 169 2.58 -4.76 9.23
CA GLY A 169 2.29 -5.92 10.06
C GLY A 169 3.55 -6.68 10.51
N ASP A 170 4.60 -6.74 9.70
CA ASP A 170 5.84 -7.42 10.06
C ASP A 170 6.62 -6.62 11.12
N VAL A 171 6.63 -5.29 11.03
CA VAL A 171 7.16 -4.40 12.07
C VAL A 171 6.38 -4.57 13.38
N PHE A 172 5.04 -4.58 13.30
CA PHE A 172 4.19 -4.80 14.48
C PHE A 172 4.50 -6.13 15.16
N GLU A 173 4.72 -7.22 14.41
CA GLU A 173 5.05 -8.52 14.99
C GLU A 173 6.40 -8.54 15.74
N VAL A 174 7.37 -7.75 15.29
CA VAL A 174 8.64 -7.58 16.03
C VAL A 174 8.38 -6.85 17.35
N ILE A 175 7.72 -5.69 17.29
CA ILE A 175 7.40 -4.89 18.49
C ILE A 175 6.55 -5.68 19.48
N ARG A 176 5.55 -6.44 19.00
CA ARG A 176 4.70 -7.27 19.85
C ARG A 176 5.50 -8.32 20.62
N ARG A 177 6.45 -9.00 19.95
CA ARG A 177 7.30 -10.01 20.61
C ARG A 177 8.19 -9.39 21.66
N ASP A 178 8.77 -8.24 21.38
CA ASP A 178 9.64 -7.53 22.29
C ASP A 178 8.87 -7.05 23.53
N LEU A 179 7.66 -6.52 23.36
CA LEU A 179 6.77 -6.11 24.47
C LEU A 179 6.34 -7.28 25.35
N ILE A 180 6.10 -8.46 24.77
CA ILE A 180 5.73 -9.66 25.55
C ILE A 180 6.95 -10.21 26.34
N ALA A 181 8.16 -10.00 25.84
CA ALA A 181 9.39 -10.47 26.49
C ALA A 181 9.88 -9.55 27.63
N CYS A 182 9.29 -8.36 27.81
CA CYS A 182 9.56 -7.48 28.94
C CYS A 182 8.90 -8.00 30.22
#